data_c63ec2ca1ab0978d9fa0dd59b42e59f2
#
_entry.id   c63ec2ca1ab0978d9fa0dd59b42e59f2
#
_cell.length_a   1.000
_cell.length_b   1.000
_cell.length_c   1.000
_cell.angle_alpha   90.00
_cell.angle_beta   90.00
_cell.angle_gamma   90.00
#
_symmetry.space_group_name_H-M   'P 1'
#
loop_
_entity.id
_entity.type
_entity.pdbx_description
1 polymer ?
#
loop_
_entity_poly.entity_id
_entity_poly.type
_entity_poly.pdbx_seq_one_letter_code
_entity_poly.pdbx_strand_id
1 'polypeptide(L)'
;MDDPAITPAGAQPRLAPDPAQLADDLVADELALRDAATPEPALVAAARRQQAAYRAIGRHPEWDAIIRPRITPALLASYDRNVDARRQLTAMSPVRNTLPAWRIVSSAPADELLGYYHEAEAATGVSWNYLAAVNLIETHFGSIAGVSTAGAQGPMQFLPETFAAYGQGGDVNAPRDAIMAAGRFLAASGFANDRDRAVYTYNHAGEYVRAVSDYAAVIGGDPVTFGGYYRWDVYYNTTAGDVLLPIGYAENSRIPVADYLATHPQ
;
A
#
# COMPACT_ATOMS: atom_id res chain seq x y z
N MET A 1 0.35 -27.18 21.44
CA MET A 1 0.61 -26.70 20.08
C MET A 1 -0.53 -25.73 19.81
N ASP A 2 -0.32 -24.45 20.18
CA ASP A 2 -1.33 -23.42 19.96
C ASP A 2 -1.37 -23.12 18.47
N ASP A 3 -2.54 -23.39 17.88
CA ASP A 3 -2.89 -23.03 16.51
C ASP A 3 -2.66 -21.51 16.34
N PRO A 4 -1.94 -21.05 15.31
CA PRO A 4 -1.78 -19.61 15.11
C PRO A 4 -3.18 -19.02 14.92
N ALA A 5 -3.67 -18.38 15.97
CA ALA A 5 -5.03 -17.86 16.04
C ALA A 5 -5.33 -17.02 14.80
N ILE A 6 -6.27 -17.47 13.98
CA ILE A 6 -6.81 -16.70 12.86
C ILE A 6 -7.30 -15.37 13.43
N THR A 7 -6.57 -14.29 13.15
CA THR A 7 -6.96 -12.95 13.61
C THR A 7 -8.32 -12.61 13.00
N PRO A 8 -9.34 -12.29 13.81
CA PRO A 8 -10.66 -11.96 13.28
C PRO A 8 -10.58 -10.84 12.24
N ALA A 9 -11.46 -10.86 11.26
CA ALA A 9 -11.57 -9.75 10.31
C ALA A 9 -11.83 -8.45 11.09
N GLY A 10 -10.93 -7.46 10.93
CA GLY A 10 -11.01 -6.19 11.63
C GLY A 10 -10.12 -6.07 12.87
N ALA A 11 -9.52 -7.15 13.37
CA ALA A 11 -8.51 -7.06 14.43
C ALA A 11 -7.10 -6.89 13.83
N GLN A 12 -6.29 -6.03 14.45
CA GLN A 12 -4.89 -5.86 14.05
C GLN A 12 -4.05 -7.06 14.47
N PRO A 13 -3.03 -7.44 13.67
CA PRO A 13 -2.08 -8.47 14.07
C PRO A 13 -1.33 -8.05 15.33
N ARG A 14 -1.14 -9.00 16.25
CA ARG A 14 -0.27 -8.78 17.41
C ARG A 14 1.18 -8.93 16.97
N LEU A 15 1.99 -7.93 17.29
CA LEU A 15 3.43 -7.95 17.06
C LEU A 15 4.18 -8.29 18.35
N ALA A 16 5.35 -8.90 18.21
CA ALA A 16 6.26 -9.07 19.33
C ALA A 16 6.67 -7.69 19.88
N PRO A 17 6.61 -7.50 21.21
CA PRO A 17 6.98 -6.22 21.82
C PRO A 17 8.52 -6.00 21.82
N ASP A 18 9.30 -7.07 21.73
CA ASP A 18 10.76 -7.02 21.63
C ASP A 18 11.18 -6.80 20.18
N PRO A 19 11.95 -5.75 19.85
CA PRO A 19 12.40 -5.46 18.48
C PRO A 19 13.23 -6.59 17.85
N ALA A 20 13.99 -7.36 18.63
CA ALA A 20 14.74 -8.47 18.10
C ALA A 20 13.85 -9.61 17.64
N GLN A 21 12.85 -9.97 18.43
CA GLN A 21 11.85 -10.97 18.06
C GLN A 21 10.99 -10.48 16.88
N LEU A 22 10.62 -9.19 16.85
CA LEU A 22 9.91 -8.59 15.74
C LEU A 22 10.68 -8.72 14.41
N ALA A 23 12.01 -8.58 14.46
CA ALA A 23 12.85 -8.78 13.28
C ALA A 23 12.83 -10.23 12.79
N ASP A 24 12.94 -11.19 13.72
CA ASP A 24 12.93 -12.62 13.40
C ASP A 24 11.56 -13.04 12.82
N ASP A 25 10.46 -12.54 13.41
CA ASP A 25 9.09 -12.75 12.91
C ASP A 25 8.90 -12.16 11.52
N LEU A 26 9.39 -10.93 11.27
CA LEU A 26 9.32 -10.30 9.96
C LEU A 26 10.09 -11.09 8.89
N VAL A 27 11.28 -11.60 9.22
CA VAL A 27 12.03 -12.46 8.29
C VAL A 27 11.25 -13.74 7.98
N ALA A 28 10.61 -14.35 8.96
CA ALA A 28 9.78 -15.52 8.74
C ALA A 28 8.58 -15.21 7.83
N ASP A 29 7.89 -14.09 8.04
CA ASP A 29 6.78 -13.66 7.19
C ASP A 29 7.24 -13.36 5.74
N GLU A 30 8.37 -12.68 5.56
CA GLU A 30 8.96 -12.41 4.24
C GLU A 30 9.31 -13.70 3.48
N LEU A 31 9.81 -14.71 4.17
CA LEU A 31 10.10 -16.01 3.57
C LEU A 31 8.81 -16.76 3.23
N ALA A 32 7.83 -16.76 4.12
CA ALA A 32 6.52 -17.39 3.88
C ALA A 32 5.80 -16.80 2.66
N LEU A 33 5.88 -15.47 2.47
CA LEU A 33 5.29 -14.79 1.32
C LEU A 33 5.97 -15.14 -0.02
N ARG A 34 7.20 -15.65 0.01
CA ARG A 34 7.97 -16.08 -1.17
C ARG A 34 7.90 -17.58 -1.43
N ASP A 35 7.40 -18.34 -0.48
CA ASP A 35 7.27 -19.80 -0.63
C ASP A 35 5.94 -20.15 -1.33
N ALA A 36 6.05 -20.67 -2.56
CA ALA A 36 4.90 -21.10 -3.35
C ALA A 36 4.08 -22.24 -2.70
N ALA A 37 4.63 -22.92 -1.69
CA ALA A 37 3.93 -23.98 -0.94
C ALA A 37 3.08 -23.40 0.21
N THR A 38 3.24 -22.12 0.56
CA THR A 38 2.46 -21.50 1.64
C THR A 38 0.99 -21.36 1.24
N PRO A 39 0.06 -21.94 2.03
CA PRO A 39 -1.36 -21.87 1.72
C PRO A 39 -1.92 -20.44 1.92
N GLU A 40 -2.97 -20.10 1.17
CA GLU A 40 -3.53 -18.74 1.14
C GLU A 40 -3.85 -18.16 2.53
N PRO A 41 -4.46 -18.88 3.50
CA PRO A 41 -4.70 -18.31 4.83
C PRO A 41 -3.40 -17.90 5.55
N ALA A 42 -2.32 -18.65 5.36
CA ALA A 42 -1.01 -18.34 5.93
C ALA A 42 -0.35 -17.15 5.20
N LEU A 43 -0.50 -17.05 3.87
CA LEU A 43 -0.05 -15.87 3.10
C LEU A 43 -0.75 -14.60 3.57
N VAL A 44 -2.08 -14.63 3.77
CA VAL A 44 -2.83 -13.49 4.30
C VAL A 44 -2.33 -13.10 5.69
N ALA A 45 -2.14 -14.07 6.58
CA ALA A 45 -1.67 -13.81 7.93
C ALA A 45 -0.25 -13.23 7.94
N ALA A 46 0.67 -13.78 7.12
CA ALA A 46 2.03 -13.28 6.98
C ALA A 46 2.06 -11.85 6.41
N ALA A 47 1.28 -11.56 5.36
CA ALA A 47 1.21 -10.24 4.76
C ALA A 47 0.69 -9.19 5.75
N ARG A 48 -0.34 -9.51 6.54
CA ARG A 48 -0.88 -8.60 7.56
C ARG A 48 0.13 -8.32 8.67
N ARG A 49 0.85 -9.34 9.16
CA ARG A 49 1.92 -9.15 10.16
C ARG A 49 3.09 -8.36 9.58
N GLN A 50 3.53 -8.70 8.37
CA GLN A 50 4.56 -7.95 7.63
C GLN A 50 4.20 -6.46 7.52
N GLN A 51 2.98 -6.13 7.10
CA GLN A 51 2.52 -4.75 7.00
C GLN A 51 2.55 -4.04 8.36
N ALA A 52 2.00 -4.68 9.39
CA ALA A 52 1.99 -4.11 10.75
C ALA A 52 3.42 -3.90 11.28
N ALA A 53 4.34 -4.85 11.02
CA ALA A 53 5.75 -4.74 11.39
C ALA A 53 6.42 -3.54 10.70
N TYR A 54 6.28 -3.39 9.37
CA TYR A 54 6.85 -2.22 8.67
C TYR A 54 6.24 -0.90 9.16
N ARG A 55 4.96 -0.88 9.52
CA ARG A 55 4.31 0.32 10.10
C ARG A 55 4.89 0.66 11.47
N ALA A 56 5.11 -0.33 12.33
CA ALA A 56 5.74 -0.15 13.64
C ALA A 56 7.20 0.31 13.50
N ILE A 57 8.01 -0.41 12.73
CA ILE A 57 9.43 -0.09 12.49
C ILE A 57 9.60 1.30 11.89
N GLY A 58 8.73 1.69 10.95
CA GLY A 58 8.76 3.02 10.36
C GLY A 58 8.61 4.15 11.38
N ARG A 59 7.90 3.91 12.49
CA ARG A 59 7.69 4.89 13.59
C ARG A 59 8.76 4.85 14.67
N HIS A 60 9.57 3.80 14.71
CA HIS A 60 10.56 3.53 15.73
C HIS A 60 11.98 3.48 15.16
N PRO A 61 12.53 4.62 14.67
CA PRO A 61 13.89 4.64 14.10
C PRO A 61 14.97 4.19 15.09
N GLU A 62 14.71 4.29 16.38
CA GLU A 62 15.59 3.78 17.43
C GLU A 62 15.76 2.26 17.42
N TRP A 63 14.85 1.52 16.74
CA TRP A 63 14.96 0.07 16.59
C TRP A 63 15.88 -0.37 15.45
N ASP A 64 16.28 0.55 14.58
CA ASP A 64 17.09 0.22 13.40
C ASP A 64 18.40 -0.50 13.76
N ALA A 65 19.05 -0.08 14.85
CA ALA A 65 20.28 -0.70 15.32
C ALA A 65 20.09 -2.15 15.80
N ILE A 66 18.89 -2.55 16.15
CA ILE A 66 18.54 -3.90 16.63
C ILE A 66 18.01 -4.75 15.47
N ILE A 67 17.09 -4.21 14.69
CA ILE A 67 16.32 -4.96 13.66
C ILE A 67 17.17 -5.17 12.42
N ARG A 68 17.72 -4.10 11.84
CA ARG A 68 18.42 -4.16 10.55
C ARG A 68 19.55 -5.20 10.48
N PRO A 69 20.42 -5.38 11.51
CA PRO A 69 21.44 -6.43 11.52
C PRO A 69 20.90 -7.87 11.53
N ARG A 70 19.62 -8.06 11.89
CA ARG A 70 18.96 -9.39 11.91
C ARG A 70 18.31 -9.75 10.58
N ILE A 71 18.13 -8.77 9.70
CA ILE A 71 17.58 -9.03 8.37
C ILE A 71 18.62 -9.76 7.52
N THR A 72 18.22 -10.86 6.90
CA THR A 72 19.12 -11.64 6.04
C THR A 72 19.58 -10.82 4.84
N PRO A 73 20.81 -11.03 4.32
CA PRO A 73 21.33 -10.27 3.18
C PRO A 73 20.42 -10.27 1.95
N ALA A 74 19.70 -11.37 1.71
CA ALA A 74 18.80 -11.49 0.58
C ALA A 74 17.56 -10.58 0.70
N LEU A 75 17.12 -10.25 1.91
CA LEU A 75 15.96 -9.42 2.18
C LEU A 75 16.31 -7.96 2.49
N LEU A 76 17.60 -7.66 2.74
CA LEU A 76 18.03 -6.39 3.29
C LEU A 76 17.65 -5.19 2.41
N ALA A 77 17.82 -5.29 1.10
CA ALA A 77 17.46 -4.21 0.17
C ALA A 77 15.95 -3.97 0.14
N SER A 78 15.14 -5.02 0.18
CA SER A 78 13.68 -4.92 0.26
C SER A 78 13.23 -4.34 1.60
N TYR A 79 13.84 -4.79 2.70
CA TYR A 79 13.60 -4.24 4.04
C TYR A 79 13.88 -2.75 4.11
N ASP A 80 15.07 -2.30 3.71
CA ASP A 80 15.46 -0.89 3.77
C ASP A 80 14.46 -0.01 3.00
N ARG A 81 14.03 -0.44 1.81
CA ARG A 81 13.05 0.27 0.98
C ARG A 81 11.66 0.30 1.61
N ASN A 82 11.18 -0.81 2.14
CA ASN A 82 9.88 -0.83 2.83
C ASN A 82 9.85 0.10 4.04
N VAL A 83 10.92 0.11 4.84
CA VAL A 83 11.04 1.00 6.00
C VAL A 83 11.08 2.47 5.56
N ASP A 84 11.87 2.81 4.53
CA ASP A 84 11.93 4.18 4.02
C ASP A 84 10.57 4.60 3.46
N ALA A 85 9.94 3.82 2.58
CA ALA A 85 8.61 4.10 2.04
C ALA A 85 7.58 4.36 3.16
N ARG A 86 7.60 3.55 4.22
CA ARG A 86 6.69 3.75 5.37
C ARG A 86 6.99 5.04 6.12
N ARG A 87 8.24 5.43 6.29
CA ARG A 87 8.64 6.70 6.89
C ARG A 87 8.17 7.89 6.07
N GLN A 88 8.38 7.85 4.76
CA GLN A 88 7.92 8.90 3.85
C GLN A 88 6.39 9.05 3.90
N LEU A 89 5.65 7.95 3.78
CA LEU A 89 4.18 7.99 3.84
C LEU A 89 3.66 8.44 5.21
N THR A 90 4.35 8.08 6.30
CA THR A 90 3.99 8.55 7.64
C THR A 90 4.20 10.06 7.78
N ALA A 91 5.28 10.61 7.22
CA ALA A 91 5.55 12.04 7.22
C ALA A 91 4.48 12.84 6.47
N MET A 92 3.89 12.28 5.40
CA MET A 92 2.81 12.89 4.64
C MET A 92 1.42 12.72 5.28
N SER A 93 1.27 11.78 6.21
CA SER A 93 -0.05 11.38 6.74
C SER A 93 -0.35 12.13 8.03
N PRO A 94 -1.21 13.17 8.02
CA PRO A 94 -1.56 13.88 9.24
C PRO A 94 -2.33 12.97 10.21
N VAL A 95 -2.01 13.10 11.49
CA VAL A 95 -2.76 12.43 12.57
C VAL A 95 -4.15 13.06 12.68
N ARG A 96 -5.19 12.25 12.69
CA ARG A 96 -6.60 12.69 12.73
C ARG A 96 -7.33 12.11 13.93
N ASN A 97 -8.29 12.86 14.47
CA ASN A 97 -9.22 12.39 15.51
C ASN A 97 -10.55 11.86 14.94
N THR A 98 -10.68 11.86 13.59
CA THR A 98 -11.85 11.32 12.90
C THR A 98 -11.41 10.36 11.79
N LEU A 99 -12.20 9.34 11.54
CA LEU A 99 -12.06 8.44 10.40
C LEU A 99 -12.65 9.06 9.13
N PRO A 100 -12.19 8.64 7.94
CA PRO A 100 -12.62 9.22 6.67
C PRO A 100 -14.01 8.74 6.24
N ALA A 101 -14.67 9.54 5.39
CA ALA A 101 -15.87 9.15 4.67
C ALA A 101 -15.49 8.28 3.47
N TRP A 102 -15.05 7.06 3.73
CA TRP A 102 -14.62 6.09 2.72
C TRP A 102 -15.52 4.85 2.74
N ARG A 103 -15.42 4.08 1.68
CA ARG A 103 -15.88 2.70 1.63
C ARG A 103 -14.67 1.82 1.32
N ILE A 104 -14.49 0.77 2.11
CA ILE A 104 -13.44 -0.22 1.87
C ILE A 104 -14.09 -1.43 1.21
N VAL A 105 -13.67 -1.70 0.00
CA VAL A 105 -14.19 -2.76 -0.86
C VAL A 105 -13.08 -3.73 -1.24
N SER A 106 -13.43 -4.91 -1.76
CA SER A 106 -12.43 -5.79 -2.35
C SER A 106 -11.84 -5.16 -3.62
N SER A 107 -10.52 -5.22 -3.74
CA SER A 107 -9.83 -4.86 -4.99
C SER A 107 -10.24 -5.80 -6.12
N ALA A 108 -10.01 -5.39 -7.36
CA ALA A 108 -10.06 -6.32 -8.49
C ALA A 108 -9.06 -7.48 -8.28
N PRO A 109 -9.30 -8.66 -8.86
CA PRO A 109 -8.39 -9.80 -8.74
C PRO A 109 -6.93 -9.45 -9.08
N ALA A 110 -5.99 -10.03 -8.35
CA ALA A 110 -4.56 -9.69 -8.47
C ALA A 110 -4.00 -9.93 -9.88
N ASP A 111 -4.42 -11.01 -10.50
CA ASP A 111 -4.05 -11.38 -11.88
C ASP A 111 -4.63 -10.41 -12.92
N GLU A 112 -5.86 -9.93 -12.72
CA GLU A 112 -6.44 -8.89 -13.58
C GLU A 112 -5.66 -7.57 -13.44
N LEU A 113 -5.35 -7.14 -12.22
CA LEU A 113 -4.54 -5.94 -11.97
C LEU A 113 -3.17 -6.04 -12.64
N LEU A 114 -2.48 -7.17 -12.48
CA LEU A 114 -1.20 -7.43 -13.16
C LEU A 114 -1.35 -7.34 -14.68
N GLY A 115 -2.43 -7.91 -15.23
CA GLY A 115 -2.74 -7.79 -16.65
C GLY A 115 -2.89 -6.34 -17.11
N TYR A 116 -3.60 -5.51 -16.35
CA TYR A 116 -3.79 -4.08 -16.64
C TYR A 116 -2.50 -3.29 -16.56
N TYR A 117 -1.64 -3.56 -15.55
CA TYR A 117 -0.33 -2.90 -15.45
C TYR A 117 0.57 -3.25 -16.65
N HIS A 118 0.64 -4.51 -17.05
CA HIS A 118 1.45 -4.92 -18.21
C HIS A 118 0.88 -4.40 -19.52
N GLU A 119 -0.44 -4.32 -19.68
CA GLU A 119 -1.07 -3.68 -20.82
C GLU A 119 -0.70 -2.19 -20.90
N ALA A 120 -0.77 -1.48 -19.78
CA ALA A 120 -0.40 -0.08 -19.71
C ALA A 120 1.11 0.13 -19.97
N GLU A 121 1.99 -0.73 -19.45
CA GLU A 121 3.42 -0.70 -19.73
C GLU A 121 3.69 -0.87 -21.23
N ALA A 122 3.08 -1.86 -21.86
CA ALA A 122 3.24 -2.12 -23.28
C ALA A 122 2.76 -0.94 -24.16
N ALA A 123 1.70 -0.25 -23.73
CA ALA A 123 1.11 0.87 -24.47
C ALA A 123 1.84 2.20 -24.24
N THR A 124 2.49 2.41 -23.11
CA THR A 124 2.98 3.73 -22.69
C THR A 124 4.48 3.76 -22.39
N GLY A 125 5.13 2.62 -22.23
CA GLY A 125 6.53 2.51 -21.78
C GLY A 125 6.75 2.82 -20.29
N VAL A 126 5.68 3.05 -19.53
CA VAL A 126 5.76 3.22 -18.07
C VAL A 126 5.80 1.85 -17.41
N SER A 127 6.86 1.56 -16.68
CA SER A 127 7.07 0.24 -16.07
C SER A 127 5.92 -0.17 -15.15
N TRP A 128 5.46 -1.40 -15.28
CA TRP A 128 4.31 -1.96 -14.55
C TRP A 128 4.43 -1.83 -13.03
N ASN A 129 5.63 -2.01 -12.48
CA ASN A 129 5.92 -1.90 -11.06
C ASN A 129 5.71 -0.48 -10.51
N TYR A 130 5.94 0.57 -11.32
CA TYR A 130 5.62 1.95 -10.93
C TYR A 130 4.11 2.18 -10.91
N LEU A 131 3.37 1.66 -11.88
CA LEU A 131 1.90 1.72 -11.91
C LEU A 131 1.30 1.00 -10.70
N ALA A 132 1.82 -0.17 -10.36
CA ALA A 132 1.41 -0.92 -9.17
C ALA A 132 1.74 -0.16 -7.87
N ALA A 133 2.92 0.47 -7.76
CA ALA A 133 3.31 1.25 -6.59
C ALA A 133 2.43 2.50 -6.40
N VAL A 134 2.10 3.21 -7.48
CA VAL A 134 1.15 4.33 -7.45
C VAL A 134 -0.22 3.84 -6.98
N ASN A 135 -0.75 2.76 -7.56
CA ASN A 135 -2.06 2.22 -7.19
C ASN A 135 -2.11 1.73 -5.72
N LEU A 136 -1.01 1.13 -5.23
CA LEU A 136 -0.86 0.77 -3.81
C LEU A 136 -1.00 2.01 -2.90
N ILE A 137 -0.28 3.09 -3.22
CA ILE A 137 -0.25 4.28 -2.37
C ILE A 137 -1.56 5.07 -2.44
N GLU A 138 -2.15 5.20 -3.64
CA GLU A 138 -3.37 6.00 -3.83
C GLU A 138 -4.59 5.37 -3.16
N THR A 139 -4.84 4.10 -3.42
CA THR A 139 -6.09 3.47 -2.99
C THR A 139 -5.96 2.03 -2.53
N HIS A 140 -4.75 1.56 -2.26
CA HIS A 140 -4.56 0.17 -1.89
C HIS A 140 -5.12 -0.79 -2.95
N PHE A 141 -4.67 -0.61 -4.19
CA PHE A 141 -5.12 -1.37 -5.37
C PHE A 141 -6.62 -1.23 -5.68
N GLY A 142 -7.20 -0.06 -5.38
CA GLY A 142 -8.62 0.21 -5.59
C GLY A 142 -9.52 -0.21 -4.43
N SER A 143 -8.97 -0.70 -3.32
CA SER A 143 -9.75 -1.07 -2.13
C SER A 143 -10.39 0.15 -1.46
N ILE A 144 -9.74 1.31 -1.47
CA ILE A 144 -10.29 2.55 -0.94
C ILE A 144 -11.18 3.19 -2.01
N ALA A 145 -12.50 3.10 -1.84
CA ALA A 145 -13.48 3.78 -2.68
C ALA A 145 -13.94 5.06 -1.98
N GLY A 146 -13.58 6.20 -2.56
CA GLY A 146 -13.93 7.51 -2.03
C GLY A 146 -13.27 8.62 -2.84
N VAL A 147 -13.81 9.81 -2.68
CA VAL A 147 -13.25 11.03 -3.27
C VAL A 147 -12.30 11.67 -2.25
N SER A 148 -11.11 12.05 -2.69
CA SER A 148 -10.16 12.74 -1.82
C SER A 148 -10.67 14.14 -1.46
N THR A 149 -10.05 14.78 -0.47
CA THR A 149 -10.38 16.18 -0.11
C THR A 149 -10.08 17.16 -1.25
N ALA A 150 -9.23 16.79 -2.19
CA ALA A 150 -8.93 17.57 -3.40
C ALA A 150 -9.86 17.22 -4.59
N GLY A 151 -10.80 16.29 -4.42
CA GLY A 151 -11.72 15.87 -5.48
C GLY A 151 -11.17 14.75 -6.39
N ALA A 152 -10.06 14.11 -6.03
CA ALA A 152 -9.51 12.99 -6.79
C ALA A 152 -10.41 11.74 -6.66
N GLN A 153 -10.52 10.97 -7.74
CA GLN A 153 -11.49 9.87 -7.91
C GLN A 153 -10.83 8.61 -8.47
N GLY A 154 -11.50 7.50 -8.23
CA GLY A 154 -11.14 6.19 -8.80
C GLY A 154 -9.89 5.55 -8.19
N PRO A 155 -9.54 4.33 -8.64
CA PRO A 155 -8.46 3.55 -8.04
C PRO A 155 -7.07 4.19 -8.19
N MET A 156 -6.89 5.09 -9.15
CA MET A 156 -5.64 5.84 -9.37
C MET A 156 -5.74 7.30 -8.91
N GLN A 157 -6.81 7.70 -8.23
CA GLN A 157 -7.03 9.03 -7.65
C GLN A 157 -6.79 10.20 -8.61
N PHE A 158 -7.42 10.16 -9.77
CA PHE A 158 -7.35 11.26 -10.73
C PHE A 158 -8.23 12.43 -10.36
N LEU A 159 -7.72 13.65 -10.53
CA LEU A 159 -8.56 14.83 -10.65
C LEU A 159 -9.37 14.74 -11.96
N PRO A 160 -10.66 15.17 -11.96
CA PRO A 160 -11.52 15.06 -13.14
C PRO A 160 -10.92 15.64 -14.43
N GLU A 161 -10.26 16.80 -14.34
CA GLU A 161 -9.62 17.44 -15.49
C GLU A 161 -8.44 16.63 -16.04
N THR A 162 -7.63 16.05 -15.13
CA THR A 162 -6.50 15.19 -15.53
C THR A 162 -7.02 13.90 -16.19
N PHE A 163 -8.07 13.30 -15.63
CA PHE A 163 -8.66 12.11 -16.25
C PHE A 163 -9.28 12.43 -17.62
N ALA A 164 -9.95 13.56 -17.76
CA ALA A 164 -10.48 13.99 -19.07
C ALA A 164 -9.39 14.09 -20.15
N ALA A 165 -8.17 14.50 -19.77
CA ALA A 165 -7.05 14.60 -20.69
C ALA A 165 -6.42 13.25 -21.06
N TYR A 166 -6.37 12.29 -20.13
CA TYR A 166 -5.63 11.04 -20.31
C TYR A 166 -6.49 9.77 -20.33
N GLY A 167 -7.77 9.85 -19.93
CA GLY A 167 -8.69 8.72 -19.85
C GLY A 167 -9.25 8.22 -21.18
N GLN A 168 -9.15 9.04 -22.25
CA GLN A 168 -9.61 8.68 -23.60
C GLN A 168 -11.07 8.20 -23.64
N GLY A 169 -11.95 8.81 -22.85
CA GLY A 169 -13.37 8.46 -22.79
C GLY A 169 -13.71 7.23 -21.94
N GLY A 170 -12.73 6.68 -21.22
CA GLY A 170 -12.94 5.58 -20.27
C GLY A 170 -13.64 6.03 -18.98
N ASP A 171 -13.85 5.08 -18.06
CA ASP A 171 -14.42 5.31 -16.73
C ASP A 171 -13.30 5.43 -15.68
N VAL A 172 -13.26 6.57 -14.96
CA VAL A 172 -12.28 6.83 -13.90
C VAL A 172 -12.35 5.80 -12.75
N ASN A 173 -13.49 5.15 -12.57
CA ASN A 173 -13.70 4.13 -11.54
C ASN A 173 -13.37 2.71 -12.02
N ALA A 174 -13.22 2.50 -13.33
CA ALA A 174 -12.81 1.21 -13.87
C ALA A 174 -11.30 1.02 -13.71
N PRO A 175 -10.82 -0.04 -13.01
CA PRO A 175 -9.40 -0.22 -12.73
C PRO A 175 -8.52 -0.19 -13.99
N ARG A 176 -8.93 -0.88 -15.07
CA ARG A 176 -8.19 -0.90 -16.32
C ARG A 176 -8.04 0.49 -16.93
N ASP A 177 -9.14 1.24 -17.03
CA ASP A 177 -9.13 2.57 -17.67
C ASP A 177 -8.31 3.57 -16.85
N ALA A 178 -8.42 3.53 -15.52
CA ALA A 178 -7.66 4.38 -14.63
C ALA A 178 -6.15 4.06 -14.67
N ILE A 179 -5.75 2.78 -14.71
CA ILE A 179 -4.35 2.34 -14.84
C ILE A 179 -3.78 2.77 -16.20
N MET A 180 -4.54 2.59 -17.28
CA MET A 180 -4.15 3.05 -18.62
C MET A 180 -3.97 4.58 -18.67
N ALA A 181 -4.87 5.33 -18.04
CA ALA A 181 -4.75 6.79 -17.93
C ALA A 181 -3.49 7.20 -17.14
N ALA A 182 -3.16 6.49 -16.04
CA ALA A 182 -1.96 6.72 -15.26
C ALA A 182 -0.69 6.49 -16.08
N GLY A 183 -0.64 5.42 -16.87
CA GLY A 183 0.45 5.17 -17.78
C GLY A 183 0.64 6.31 -18.79
N ARG A 184 -0.44 6.77 -19.43
CA ARG A 184 -0.39 7.90 -20.38
C ARG A 184 0.06 9.20 -19.71
N PHE A 185 -0.45 9.49 -18.53
CA PHE A 185 -0.10 10.69 -17.77
C PHE A 185 1.38 10.70 -17.40
N LEU A 186 1.90 9.61 -16.84
CA LEU A 186 3.32 9.50 -16.47
C LEU A 186 4.24 9.54 -17.70
N ALA A 187 3.85 8.88 -18.81
CA ALA A 187 4.61 8.94 -20.06
C ALA A 187 4.68 10.38 -20.60
N ALA A 188 3.54 11.10 -20.65
CA ALA A 188 3.48 12.50 -21.05
C ALA A 188 4.26 13.43 -20.11
N SER A 189 4.40 13.04 -18.85
CA SER A 189 5.21 13.75 -17.84
C SER A 189 6.73 13.47 -17.96
N GLY A 190 7.15 12.65 -18.93
CA GLY A 190 8.55 12.39 -19.23
C GLY A 190 9.18 11.23 -18.47
N PHE A 191 8.40 10.25 -18.05
CA PHE A 191 8.84 9.07 -17.27
C PHE A 191 10.06 8.36 -17.87
N ALA A 192 10.17 8.26 -19.18
CA ALA A 192 11.30 7.62 -19.86
C ALA A 192 12.64 8.35 -19.63
N ASN A 193 12.60 9.65 -19.35
CA ASN A 193 13.78 10.50 -19.17
C ASN A 193 14.11 10.74 -17.71
N ASP A 194 13.08 10.96 -16.89
CA ASP A 194 13.22 11.29 -15.46
C ASP A 194 11.98 10.76 -14.70
N ARG A 195 12.12 9.59 -14.12
CA ARG A 195 11.05 8.90 -13.40
C ARG A 195 10.58 9.68 -12.18
N ASP A 196 11.52 10.21 -11.41
CA ASP A 196 11.21 10.93 -10.17
C ASP A 196 10.44 12.22 -10.47
N ARG A 197 10.84 12.95 -11.52
CA ARG A 197 10.12 14.12 -11.98
C ARG A 197 8.71 13.76 -12.47
N ALA A 198 8.56 12.69 -13.23
CA ALA A 198 7.24 12.24 -13.70
C ALA A 198 6.33 11.85 -12.53
N VAL A 199 6.84 11.10 -11.55
CA VAL A 199 6.09 10.77 -10.33
C VAL A 199 5.77 12.02 -9.50
N TYR A 200 6.67 13.00 -9.45
CA TYR A 200 6.41 14.30 -8.80
C TYR A 200 5.23 15.05 -9.42
N THR A 201 4.96 14.90 -10.72
CA THR A 201 3.77 15.51 -11.34
C THR A 201 2.47 14.85 -10.90
N TYR A 202 2.52 13.61 -10.44
CA TYR A 202 1.34 12.90 -9.91
C TYR A 202 0.92 13.44 -8.55
N ASN A 203 1.89 13.61 -7.66
CA ASN A 203 1.71 14.23 -6.35
C ASN A 203 2.97 15.07 -6.03
N HIS A 204 2.79 16.39 -5.84
CA HIS A 204 3.87 17.37 -5.69
C HIS A 204 4.57 17.32 -4.31
N ALA A 205 4.97 16.10 -3.88
CA ALA A 205 5.68 15.87 -2.63
C ALA A 205 6.88 14.94 -2.85
N GLY A 206 8.04 15.31 -2.33
CA GLY A 206 9.26 14.51 -2.43
C GLY A 206 9.14 13.18 -1.71
N GLU A 207 8.44 13.15 -0.59
CA GLU A 207 8.13 11.96 0.19
C GLU A 207 7.30 10.95 -0.63
N TYR A 208 6.33 11.44 -1.41
CA TYR A 208 5.55 10.61 -2.33
C TYR A 208 6.44 9.96 -3.39
N VAL A 209 7.30 10.75 -4.03
CA VAL A 209 8.24 10.26 -5.04
C VAL A 209 9.11 9.14 -4.46
N ARG A 210 9.68 9.34 -3.27
CA ARG A 210 10.50 8.32 -2.61
C ARG A 210 9.71 7.06 -2.32
N ALA A 211 8.51 7.19 -1.73
CA ALA A 211 7.68 6.03 -1.40
C ALA A 211 7.28 5.23 -2.65
N VAL A 212 6.88 5.89 -3.74
CA VAL A 212 6.58 5.25 -5.03
C VAL A 212 7.82 4.53 -5.57
N SER A 213 8.97 5.20 -5.60
CA SER A 213 10.22 4.65 -6.14
C SER A 213 10.71 3.46 -5.34
N ASP A 214 10.56 3.48 -4.00
CA ASP A 214 10.93 2.37 -3.14
C ASP A 214 10.02 1.15 -3.35
N TYR A 215 8.70 1.31 -3.31
CA TYR A 215 7.79 0.19 -3.59
C TYR A 215 7.94 -0.33 -5.02
N ALA A 216 8.11 0.56 -6.00
CA ALA A 216 8.36 0.14 -7.37
C ALA A 216 9.66 -0.68 -7.49
N ALA A 217 10.72 -0.28 -6.79
CA ALA A 217 11.97 -1.01 -6.81
C ALA A 217 11.86 -2.39 -6.12
N VAL A 218 11.09 -2.51 -5.03
CA VAL A 218 10.84 -3.81 -4.39
C VAL A 218 10.05 -4.73 -5.32
N ILE A 219 8.93 -4.23 -5.89
CA ILE A 219 8.07 -5.00 -6.81
C ILE A 219 8.85 -5.41 -8.08
N GLY A 220 9.63 -4.48 -8.65
CA GLY A 220 10.40 -4.75 -9.87
C GLY A 220 11.58 -5.69 -9.65
N GLY A 221 12.19 -5.67 -8.46
CA GLY A 221 13.29 -6.54 -8.08
C GLY A 221 12.86 -7.96 -7.71
N ASP A 222 11.66 -8.09 -7.15
CA ASP A 222 11.06 -9.37 -6.75
C ASP A 222 9.53 -9.30 -6.95
N PRO A 223 9.02 -9.70 -8.14
CA PRO A 223 7.60 -9.61 -8.47
C PRO A 223 6.66 -10.36 -7.52
N VAL A 224 7.15 -11.36 -6.79
CA VAL A 224 6.35 -12.10 -5.79
C VAL A 224 5.87 -11.18 -4.67
N THR A 225 6.61 -10.10 -4.37
CA THR A 225 6.25 -9.13 -3.33
C THR A 225 4.94 -8.39 -3.61
N PHE A 226 4.53 -8.25 -4.88
CA PHE A 226 3.22 -7.70 -5.23
C PHE A 226 2.09 -8.47 -4.53
N GLY A 227 2.16 -9.80 -4.49
CA GLY A 227 1.17 -10.63 -3.81
C GLY A 227 1.09 -10.38 -2.30
N GLY A 228 2.20 -10.03 -1.65
CA GLY A 228 2.23 -9.58 -0.26
C GLY A 228 1.48 -8.27 -0.07
N TYR A 229 1.85 -7.25 -0.85
CA TYR A 229 1.20 -5.93 -0.79
C TYR A 229 -0.30 -5.97 -1.14
N TYR A 230 -0.69 -6.82 -2.09
CA TYR A 230 -2.09 -7.02 -2.46
C TYR A 230 -2.96 -7.53 -1.29
N ARG A 231 -2.36 -8.27 -0.35
CA ARG A 231 -3.03 -8.81 0.86
C ARG A 231 -2.97 -7.87 2.06
N TRP A 232 -2.34 -6.69 1.95
CA TRP A 232 -2.30 -5.72 3.01
C TRP A 232 -3.68 -5.15 3.32
N ASP A 233 -3.89 -4.74 4.56
CA ASP A 233 -5.10 -4.06 5.01
C ASP A 233 -5.04 -2.54 4.80
N VAL A 234 -6.19 -1.89 4.87
CA VAL A 234 -6.27 -0.42 4.88
C VAL A 234 -6.13 0.08 6.31
N TYR A 235 -5.14 0.93 6.55
CA TYR A 235 -4.93 1.59 7.84
C TYR A 235 -5.09 3.11 7.73
N TYR A 236 -5.66 3.72 8.75
CA TYR A 236 -5.79 5.16 8.86
C TYR A 236 -5.03 5.69 10.09
N ASN A 237 -4.22 6.76 9.91
CA ASN A 237 -3.40 7.33 10.97
C ASN A 237 -4.23 8.25 11.87
N THR A 238 -4.35 7.91 13.15
CA THR A 238 -5.23 8.59 14.09
C THR A 238 -4.55 8.97 15.40
N THR A 239 -5.23 9.77 16.22
CA THR A 239 -4.81 10.11 17.58
C THR A 239 -4.78 8.90 18.53
N ALA A 240 -5.45 7.81 18.17
CA ALA A 240 -5.40 6.52 18.90
C ALA A 240 -4.36 5.54 18.30
N GLY A 241 -3.51 6.01 17.39
CA GLY A 241 -2.59 5.17 16.60
C GLY A 241 -3.20 4.80 15.25
N ASP A 242 -2.67 3.74 14.66
CA ASP A 242 -3.23 3.19 13.42
C ASP A 242 -4.56 2.51 13.70
N VAL A 243 -5.59 2.86 12.93
CA VAL A 243 -6.88 2.17 12.94
C VAL A 243 -7.03 1.40 11.64
N LEU A 244 -7.28 0.11 11.74
CA LEU A 244 -7.58 -0.75 10.62
C LEU A 244 -9.02 -0.51 10.16
N LEU A 245 -9.20 -0.28 8.86
CA LEU A 245 -10.50 -0.15 8.22
C LEU A 245 -10.75 -1.42 7.37
N PRO A 246 -11.57 -2.37 7.84
CA PRO A 246 -11.77 -3.63 7.15
C PRO A 246 -12.64 -3.46 5.90
N ILE A 247 -12.59 -4.45 5.01
CA ILE A 247 -13.58 -4.57 3.92
C ILE A 247 -14.98 -4.56 4.53
N GLY A 248 -15.86 -3.70 3.97
CA GLY A 248 -17.19 -3.43 4.52
C GLY A 248 -17.30 -2.16 5.37
N TYR A 249 -16.15 -1.53 5.76
CA TYR A 249 -16.20 -0.18 6.28
C TYR A 249 -16.87 0.75 5.26
N ALA A 250 -17.89 1.50 5.68
CA ALA A 250 -18.67 2.36 4.78
C ALA A 250 -19.27 3.54 5.55
N GLU A 251 -18.62 4.70 5.42
CA GLU A 251 -19.08 5.93 6.06
C GLU A 251 -19.30 7.02 5.02
N ASN A 252 -20.41 7.75 5.16
CA ASN A 252 -20.78 8.86 4.28
C ASN A 252 -20.29 10.22 4.81
N SER A 253 -19.85 10.27 6.05
CA SER A 253 -19.27 11.44 6.71
C SER A 253 -18.13 11.02 7.62
N ARG A 254 -17.30 11.98 8.03
CA ARG A 254 -16.26 11.69 9.03
C ARG A 254 -16.90 11.36 10.36
N ILE A 255 -16.41 10.30 11.01
CA ILE A 255 -16.85 9.86 12.34
C ILE A 255 -15.71 9.95 13.35
N PRO A 256 -15.99 10.26 14.65
CA PRO A 256 -14.97 10.25 15.68
C PRO A 256 -14.31 8.88 15.83
N VAL A 257 -12.98 8.86 15.97
CA VAL A 257 -12.22 7.62 16.15
C VAL A 257 -12.68 6.85 17.38
N ALA A 258 -12.97 7.56 18.49
CA ALA A 258 -13.41 6.95 19.73
C ALA A 258 -14.74 6.20 19.57
N ASP A 259 -15.69 6.76 18.81
CA ASP A 259 -17.01 6.15 18.60
C ASP A 259 -16.88 4.85 17.78
N TYR A 260 -16.00 4.85 16.75
CA TYR A 260 -15.73 3.66 15.97
C TYR A 260 -15.07 2.56 16.81
N LEU A 261 -14.02 2.88 17.57
CA LEU A 261 -13.29 1.92 18.38
C LEU A 261 -14.11 1.35 19.54
N ALA A 262 -15.12 2.07 20.03
CA ALA A 262 -16.04 1.57 21.05
C ALA A 262 -16.84 0.35 20.58
N THR A 263 -17.09 0.24 19.28
CA THR A 263 -17.86 -0.86 18.66
C THR A 263 -17.00 -1.80 17.81
N HIS A 264 -15.78 -1.40 17.49
CA HIS A 264 -14.82 -2.15 16.66
C HIS A 264 -13.47 -2.20 17.38
N PRO A 265 -13.31 -2.97 18.47
CA PRO A 265 -12.04 -3.12 19.18
C PRO A 265 -11.02 -3.81 18.24
N GLN A 266 -9.74 -3.34 18.32
CA GLN A 266 -8.65 -3.78 17.44
C GLN A 266 -7.45 -4.33 18.19
#